data_ac87228d8f4978e8ad4659e91d05821c
#
_entry.id   ac87228d8f4978e8ad4659e91d05821c
#
_cell.length_a   1.000
_cell.length_b   1.000
_cell.length_c   1.000
_cell.angle_alpha   90.00
_cell.angle_beta   90.00
_cell.angle_gamma   90.00
#
_symmetry.space_group_name_H-M   'P 1'
#
loop_
_entity.id
_entity.type
_entity.pdbx_description
1 polymer ?
#
loop_
_entity_poly.entity_id
_entity_poly.type
_entity_poly.pdbx_seq_one_letter_code
_entity_poly.pdbx_strand_id
1 'polypeptide(L)'
;DANPYLIAELIEAGLNRREARWLLEEFGADDHESLAALRRAAQRRLAGEPLQYVIGHWPFRSLDLDLDPRVLIPRPETEELVGVALAELAGADVTVPVIVDLGCGSGAVGLALLAELAERGVVASLVALDQSPDALAVARQNALKHGLHAVSFVRSSWFEALDPSLRGRVDLVVANPPYVGAEEFASLDPVLGYEPLGALVALDTAATPGFADLEAIIGESLAWLAPGGRLVCEHGHMQREAVLNAARAAGFVDVADLDDMAGWPRILVARRP
;
A
#
# COMPACT_ATOMS: atom_id res chain seq x y z
N ASP A 1 8.32 13.43 -29.77
CA ASP A 1 7.57 12.27 -30.29
C ASP A 1 8.39 10.99 -30.08
N ALA A 2 7.80 9.98 -29.44
CA ALA A 2 8.48 8.71 -29.17
C ALA A 2 8.99 8.08 -30.48
N ASN A 3 10.28 7.73 -30.55
CA ASN A 3 10.91 7.18 -31.76
C ASN A 3 10.22 5.83 -32.16
N PRO A 4 9.42 5.79 -33.24
CA PRO A 4 8.63 4.63 -33.60
C PRO A 4 9.49 3.40 -33.95
N TYR A 5 10.73 3.60 -34.39
CA TYR A 5 11.66 2.51 -34.71
C TYR A 5 12.13 1.79 -33.44
N LEU A 6 12.43 2.55 -32.38
CA LEU A 6 12.81 1.96 -31.08
C LEU A 6 11.66 1.22 -30.41
N ILE A 7 10.44 1.76 -30.51
CA ILE A 7 9.24 1.04 -30.02
C ILE A 7 9.09 -0.28 -30.78
N ALA A 8 9.27 -0.31 -32.10
CA ALA A 8 9.22 -1.54 -32.88
C ALA A 8 10.32 -2.53 -32.46
N GLU A 9 11.57 -2.06 -32.30
CA GLU A 9 12.69 -2.88 -31.80
C GLU A 9 12.36 -3.54 -30.45
N LEU A 10 11.82 -2.78 -29.50
CA LEU A 10 11.44 -3.29 -28.18
C LEU A 10 10.29 -4.29 -28.22
N ILE A 11 9.33 -4.09 -29.12
CA ILE A 11 8.22 -5.05 -29.34
C ILE A 11 8.74 -6.33 -29.98
N GLU A 12 9.63 -6.25 -30.97
CA GLU A 12 10.25 -7.41 -31.60
C GLU A 12 11.10 -8.21 -30.58
N ALA A 13 11.71 -7.53 -29.61
CA ALA A 13 12.41 -8.17 -28.50
C ALA A 13 11.48 -8.90 -27.50
N GLY A 14 10.16 -8.66 -27.55
CA GLY A 14 9.15 -9.37 -26.74
C GLY A 14 8.39 -8.50 -25.73
N LEU A 15 8.64 -7.19 -25.65
CA LEU A 15 7.83 -6.29 -24.83
C LEU A 15 6.47 -6.01 -25.47
N ASN A 16 5.43 -5.79 -24.67
CA ASN A 16 4.21 -5.23 -25.22
C ASN A 16 4.37 -3.73 -25.55
N ARG A 17 3.50 -3.20 -26.41
CA ARG A 17 3.57 -1.80 -26.87
C ARG A 17 3.52 -0.77 -25.75
N ARG A 18 2.78 -1.05 -24.68
CA ARG A 18 2.60 -0.14 -23.56
C ARG A 18 3.88 -0.06 -22.72
N GLU A 19 4.48 -1.20 -22.41
CA GLU A 19 5.76 -1.28 -21.71
C GLU A 19 6.89 -0.64 -22.51
N ALA A 20 6.96 -0.90 -23.81
CA ALA A 20 7.96 -0.29 -24.70
C ALA A 20 7.87 1.24 -24.68
N ARG A 21 6.66 1.80 -24.71
CA ARG A 21 6.44 3.25 -24.61
C ARG A 21 6.87 3.81 -23.26
N TRP A 22 6.46 3.18 -22.15
CA TRP A 22 6.83 3.62 -20.80
C TRP A 22 8.34 3.61 -20.58
N LEU A 23 9.03 2.56 -21.02
CA LEU A 23 10.49 2.51 -20.92
C LEU A 23 11.17 3.60 -21.77
N LEU A 24 10.66 3.86 -22.98
CA LEU A 24 11.21 4.92 -23.81
C LEU A 24 10.93 6.32 -23.27
N GLU A 25 9.75 6.54 -22.67
CA GLU A 25 9.38 7.81 -22.00
C GLU A 25 10.29 8.06 -20.79
N GLU A 26 10.60 7.01 -20.02
CA GLU A 26 11.42 7.11 -18.81
C GLU A 26 12.89 7.31 -19.09
N PHE A 27 13.47 6.44 -19.91
CA PHE A 27 14.93 6.42 -20.12
C PHE A 27 15.39 7.30 -21.28
N GLY A 28 14.49 7.68 -22.18
CA GLY A 28 14.85 8.38 -23.41
C GLY A 28 15.70 7.52 -24.35
N ALA A 29 16.21 8.14 -25.42
CA ALA A 29 17.14 7.54 -26.37
C ALA A 29 17.84 8.61 -27.22
N ASP A 30 18.04 9.79 -26.67
CA ASP A 30 18.56 10.96 -27.39
C ASP A 30 20.10 10.89 -27.57
N ASP A 31 20.75 10.11 -26.74
CA ASP A 31 22.19 9.89 -26.78
C ASP A 31 22.54 8.41 -26.50
N HIS A 32 23.85 8.13 -26.56
CA HIS A 32 24.36 6.77 -26.33
C HIS A 32 24.13 6.25 -24.91
N GLU A 33 24.13 7.13 -23.91
CA GLU A 33 23.94 6.75 -22.50
C GLU A 33 22.48 6.41 -22.21
N SER A 34 21.54 7.24 -22.61
CA SER A 34 20.09 7.01 -22.50
C SER A 34 19.65 5.76 -23.26
N LEU A 35 20.16 5.56 -24.50
CA LEU A 35 19.87 4.35 -25.27
C LEU A 35 20.42 3.09 -24.59
N ALA A 36 21.61 3.16 -23.99
CA ALA A 36 22.17 2.03 -23.23
C ALA A 36 21.37 1.75 -21.95
N ALA A 37 20.85 2.79 -21.27
CA ALA A 37 19.97 2.66 -20.11
C ALA A 37 18.64 2.01 -20.52
N LEU A 38 18.01 2.47 -21.58
CA LEU A 38 16.78 1.89 -22.16
C LEU A 38 16.93 0.40 -22.46
N ARG A 39 18.04 0.01 -23.11
CA ARG A 39 18.32 -1.40 -23.44
C ARG A 39 18.52 -2.26 -22.20
N ARG A 40 19.22 -1.75 -21.19
CA ARG A 40 19.36 -2.46 -19.89
C ARG A 40 18.01 -2.63 -19.21
N ALA A 41 17.19 -1.59 -19.19
CA ALA A 41 15.83 -1.64 -18.63
C ALA A 41 14.95 -2.67 -19.37
N ALA A 42 14.98 -2.68 -20.70
CA ALA A 42 14.28 -3.67 -21.50
C ALA A 42 14.73 -5.11 -21.19
N GLN A 43 16.04 -5.34 -21.05
CA GLN A 43 16.57 -6.66 -20.67
C GLN A 43 16.08 -7.12 -19.28
N ARG A 44 16.07 -6.23 -18.27
CA ARG A 44 15.54 -6.52 -16.94
C ARG A 44 14.06 -6.92 -17.03
N ARG A 45 13.26 -6.14 -17.77
CA ARG A 45 11.83 -6.42 -17.94
C ARG A 45 11.58 -7.75 -18.67
N LEU A 46 12.35 -8.05 -19.71
CA LEU A 46 12.27 -9.31 -20.46
C LEU A 46 12.71 -10.53 -19.63
N ALA A 47 13.59 -10.30 -18.63
CA ALA A 47 13.95 -11.32 -17.64
C ALA A 47 12.85 -11.57 -16.58
N GLY A 48 11.73 -10.85 -16.65
CA GLY A 48 10.56 -11.03 -15.77
C GLY A 48 10.47 -10.02 -14.61
N GLU A 49 11.44 -9.11 -14.46
CA GLU A 49 11.40 -8.10 -13.39
C GLU A 49 10.18 -7.17 -13.57
N PRO A 50 9.41 -6.85 -12.49
CA PRO A 50 8.29 -5.92 -12.58
C PRO A 50 8.69 -4.58 -13.19
N LEU A 51 7.84 -4.07 -14.09
CA LEU A 51 8.12 -2.80 -14.78
C LEU A 51 8.36 -1.65 -13.80
N GLN A 52 7.62 -1.62 -12.70
CA GLN A 52 7.72 -0.61 -11.65
C GLN A 52 9.12 -0.59 -10.99
N TYR A 53 9.72 -1.76 -10.77
CA TYR A 53 11.09 -1.84 -10.25
C TYR A 53 12.13 -1.52 -11.32
N VAL A 54 11.84 -1.83 -12.58
CA VAL A 54 12.72 -1.47 -13.70
C VAL A 54 12.78 0.04 -13.86
N ILE A 55 11.64 0.72 -13.79
CA ILE A 55 11.51 2.18 -13.84
C ILE A 55 12.06 2.83 -12.55
N GLY A 56 11.79 2.21 -11.40
CA GLY A 56 12.26 2.67 -10.07
C GLY A 56 11.30 3.60 -9.35
N HIS A 57 10.19 3.96 -9.97
CA HIS A 57 9.10 4.73 -9.35
C HIS A 57 7.76 4.40 -10.00
N TRP A 58 6.66 4.77 -9.33
CA TRP A 58 5.31 4.53 -9.84
C TRP A 58 4.30 5.54 -9.28
N PRO A 59 3.37 6.01 -10.09
CA PRO A 59 2.31 6.87 -9.61
C PRO A 59 1.37 6.10 -8.69
N PHE A 60 0.99 6.75 -7.59
CA PHE A 60 -0.03 6.29 -6.65
C PHE A 60 -0.81 7.50 -6.14
N ARG A 61 -2.10 7.61 -6.48
CA ARG A 61 -2.92 8.79 -6.22
C ARG A 61 -2.25 10.07 -6.78
N SER A 62 -2.01 11.09 -5.94
CA SER A 62 -1.31 12.32 -6.32
C SER A 62 0.21 12.25 -6.19
N LEU A 63 0.76 11.11 -5.75
CA LEU A 63 2.19 10.94 -5.49
C LEU A 63 2.87 10.15 -6.61
N ASP A 64 4.15 10.43 -6.81
CA ASP A 64 5.07 9.61 -7.57
C ASP A 64 6.07 8.96 -6.61
N LEU A 65 5.84 7.68 -6.29
CA LEU A 65 6.58 6.96 -5.25
C LEU A 65 7.81 6.26 -5.81
N ASP A 66 8.97 6.45 -5.21
CA ASP A 66 10.15 5.64 -5.48
C ASP A 66 9.90 4.20 -5.00
N LEU A 67 10.23 3.22 -5.85
CA LEU A 67 9.99 1.80 -5.61
C LEU A 67 11.22 0.97 -5.99
N ASP A 68 11.51 -0.02 -5.16
CA ASP A 68 12.47 -1.08 -5.46
C ASP A 68 12.07 -2.38 -4.73
N PRO A 69 12.80 -3.51 -4.91
CA PRO A 69 12.42 -4.80 -4.33
C PRO A 69 12.35 -4.87 -2.79
N ARG A 70 12.60 -3.78 -2.07
CA ARG A 70 12.42 -3.70 -0.61
C ARG A 70 10.97 -3.50 -0.18
N VAL A 71 10.08 -3.09 -1.10
CA VAL A 71 8.69 -2.73 -0.80
C VAL A 71 7.72 -3.35 -1.81
N LEU A 72 6.50 -3.61 -1.36
CA LEU A 72 5.39 -4.00 -2.23
C LEU A 72 5.12 -2.91 -3.25
N ILE A 73 4.87 -3.29 -4.51
CA ILE A 73 4.37 -2.38 -5.54
C ILE A 73 2.92 -2.01 -5.18
N PRO A 74 2.59 -0.73 -4.96
CA PRO A 74 1.23 -0.31 -4.65
C PRO A 74 0.24 -0.73 -5.74
N ARG A 75 -0.89 -1.31 -5.32
CA ARG A 75 -1.93 -1.82 -6.23
C ARG A 75 -2.98 -0.74 -6.50
N PRO A 76 -3.63 -0.77 -7.68
CA PRO A 76 -4.74 0.16 -7.97
C PRO A 76 -5.88 0.08 -6.95
N GLU A 77 -6.18 -1.11 -6.44
CA GLU A 77 -7.21 -1.35 -5.42
C GLU A 77 -6.87 -0.63 -4.11
N THR A 78 -5.59 -0.51 -3.78
CA THR A 78 -5.13 0.22 -2.58
C THR A 78 -5.34 1.73 -2.69
N GLU A 79 -5.48 2.29 -3.90
CA GLU A 79 -5.90 3.70 -4.07
C GLU A 79 -7.34 3.93 -3.57
N GLU A 80 -8.20 2.92 -3.67
CA GLU A 80 -9.57 2.98 -3.16
C GLU A 80 -9.59 2.98 -1.64
N LEU A 81 -8.70 2.20 -1.00
CA LEU A 81 -8.51 2.24 0.46
C LEU A 81 -8.26 3.67 0.95
N VAL A 82 -7.39 4.43 0.26
CA VAL A 82 -7.13 5.85 0.58
C VAL A 82 -8.41 6.68 0.43
N GLY A 83 -9.16 6.49 -0.65
CA GLY A 83 -10.42 7.19 -0.89
C GLY A 83 -11.46 6.95 0.21
N VAL A 84 -11.63 5.70 0.63
CA VAL A 84 -12.51 5.30 1.72
C VAL A 84 -12.05 5.92 3.06
N ALA A 85 -10.76 5.83 3.37
CA ALA A 85 -10.20 6.38 4.60
C ALA A 85 -10.41 7.90 4.70
N LEU A 86 -10.24 8.64 3.60
CA LEU A 86 -10.52 10.07 3.53
C LEU A 86 -12.00 10.39 3.72
N ALA A 87 -12.90 9.59 3.17
CA ALA A 87 -14.35 9.76 3.36
C ALA A 87 -14.76 9.54 4.82
N GLU A 88 -14.20 8.51 5.47
CA GLU A 88 -14.42 8.24 6.89
C GLU A 88 -13.92 9.36 7.80
N LEU A 89 -12.75 9.94 7.51
CA LEU A 89 -12.23 11.10 8.24
C LEU A 89 -13.08 12.36 8.01
N ALA A 90 -13.56 12.58 6.79
CA ALA A 90 -14.43 13.73 6.48
C ALA A 90 -15.79 13.65 7.20
N GLY A 91 -16.26 12.45 7.51
CA GLY A 91 -17.48 12.21 8.30
C GLY A 91 -17.27 12.29 9.81
N ALA A 92 -16.04 12.43 10.29
CA ALA A 92 -15.69 12.53 11.70
C ALA A 92 -15.57 14.00 12.13
N ASP A 93 -15.96 14.31 13.36
CA ASP A 93 -15.78 15.65 13.96
C ASP A 93 -14.35 15.79 14.54
N VAL A 94 -13.34 15.74 13.66
CA VAL A 94 -11.92 15.80 14.03
C VAL A 94 -11.23 16.90 13.23
N THR A 95 -10.60 17.84 13.92
CA THR A 95 -9.90 18.98 13.29
C THR A 95 -8.45 18.70 12.93
N VAL A 96 -7.77 17.84 13.68
CA VAL A 96 -6.38 17.44 13.49
C VAL A 96 -6.28 15.93 13.67
N PRO A 97 -6.59 15.14 12.63
CA PRO A 97 -6.59 13.69 12.77
C PRO A 97 -5.22 13.09 13.05
N VAL A 98 -5.20 12.12 13.96
CA VAL A 98 -4.06 11.24 14.25
C VAL A 98 -4.27 9.94 13.48
N ILE A 99 -3.38 9.66 12.54
CA ILE A 99 -3.46 8.53 11.63
C ILE A 99 -2.34 7.54 11.97
N VAL A 100 -2.66 6.26 11.96
CA VAL A 100 -1.71 5.15 12.09
C VAL A 100 -1.80 4.30 10.83
N ASP A 101 -0.67 4.13 10.12
CA ASP A 101 -0.54 3.27 8.93
C ASP A 101 0.29 2.03 9.32
N LEU A 102 -0.35 0.86 9.34
CA LEU A 102 0.25 -0.40 9.73
C LEU A 102 0.74 -1.19 8.51
N GLY A 103 2.03 -1.55 8.52
CA GLY A 103 2.66 -2.18 7.37
C GLY A 103 2.79 -1.19 6.21
N CYS A 104 3.37 -0.01 6.47
CA CYS A 104 3.34 1.12 5.54
C CYS A 104 4.08 0.86 4.21
N GLY A 105 4.99 -0.12 4.13
CA GLY A 105 5.73 -0.44 2.92
C GLY A 105 6.48 0.76 2.35
N SER A 106 6.15 1.17 1.13
CA SER A 106 6.68 2.38 0.48
C SER A 106 6.14 3.70 1.07
N GLY A 107 5.20 3.62 2.03
CA GLY A 107 4.47 4.75 2.56
C GLY A 107 3.24 5.15 1.74
N ALA A 108 2.85 4.34 0.74
CA ALA A 108 1.83 4.71 -0.24
C ALA A 108 0.53 5.21 0.39
N VAL A 109 -0.06 4.44 1.32
CA VAL A 109 -1.36 4.78 1.92
C VAL A 109 -1.24 6.00 2.84
N GLY A 110 -0.36 5.95 3.82
CA GLY A 110 -0.23 7.02 4.81
C GLY A 110 0.21 8.36 4.22
N LEU A 111 1.18 8.33 3.28
CA LEU A 111 1.66 9.56 2.63
C LEU A 111 0.61 10.17 1.69
N ALA A 112 -0.16 9.34 0.97
CA ALA A 112 -1.26 9.83 0.13
C ALA A 112 -2.35 10.48 1.00
N LEU A 113 -2.69 9.89 2.15
CA LEU A 113 -3.62 10.50 3.12
C LEU A 113 -3.12 11.87 3.58
N LEU A 114 -1.85 11.99 4.00
CA LEU A 114 -1.29 13.27 4.41
C LEU A 114 -1.32 14.31 3.28
N ALA A 115 -0.93 13.94 2.07
CA ALA A 115 -0.90 14.83 0.93
C ALA A 115 -2.30 15.37 0.60
N GLU A 116 -3.29 14.48 0.47
CA GLU A 116 -4.65 14.87 0.10
C GLU A 116 -5.40 15.62 1.22
N LEU A 117 -5.10 15.33 2.50
CA LEU A 117 -5.61 16.13 3.62
C LEU A 117 -5.01 17.54 3.60
N ALA A 118 -3.70 17.67 3.34
CA ALA A 118 -3.04 18.97 3.22
C ALA A 118 -3.61 19.81 2.05
N GLU A 119 -3.88 19.19 0.90
CA GLU A 119 -4.57 19.85 -0.24
C GLU A 119 -5.97 20.37 0.13
N ARG A 120 -6.64 19.73 1.07
CA ARG A 120 -7.96 20.15 1.62
C ARG A 120 -7.83 21.16 2.77
N GLY A 121 -6.59 21.57 3.13
CA GLY A 121 -6.33 22.47 4.23
C GLY A 121 -6.45 21.82 5.61
N VAL A 122 -6.46 20.49 5.70
CA VAL A 122 -6.53 19.74 6.96
C VAL A 122 -5.11 19.37 7.40
N VAL A 123 -4.74 19.80 8.59
CA VAL A 123 -3.49 19.39 9.25
C VAL A 123 -3.72 18.03 9.92
N ALA A 124 -2.88 17.06 9.60
CA ALA A 124 -2.93 15.73 10.19
C ALA A 124 -1.55 15.29 10.68
N SER A 125 -1.50 14.32 11.59
CA SER A 125 -0.27 13.63 11.97
C SER A 125 -0.35 12.15 11.62
N LEU A 126 0.77 11.59 11.14
CA LEU A 126 0.88 10.20 10.73
C LEU A 126 1.96 9.48 11.54
N VAL A 127 1.63 8.30 12.03
CA VAL A 127 2.62 7.32 12.48
C VAL A 127 2.58 6.14 11.52
N ALA A 128 3.66 5.98 10.74
CA ALA A 128 3.82 4.90 9.77
C ALA A 128 4.69 3.80 10.38
N LEU A 129 4.16 2.60 10.48
CA LEU A 129 4.82 1.46 11.10
C LEU A 129 5.09 0.37 10.06
N ASP A 130 6.27 -0.24 10.15
CA ASP A 130 6.63 -1.44 9.37
C ASP A 130 7.66 -2.27 10.14
N GLN A 131 7.62 -3.57 10.01
CA GLN A 131 8.63 -4.45 10.61
C GLN A 131 9.98 -4.38 9.88
N SER A 132 9.96 -4.06 8.57
CA SER A 132 11.12 -3.96 7.71
C SER A 132 11.79 -2.58 7.82
N PRO A 133 13.05 -2.51 8.30
CA PRO A 133 13.79 -1.25 8.29
C PRO A 133 14.07 -0.74 6.86
N ASP A 134 14.14 -1.65 5.89
CA ASP A 134 14.36 -1.33 4.48
C ASP A 134 13.12 -0.68 3.86
N ALA A 135 11.92 -1.19 4.19
CA ALA A 135 10.66 -0.56 3.80
C ALA A 135 10.53 0.85 4.39
N LEU A 136 10.83 1.00 5.68
CA LEU A 136 10.84 2.31 6.33
C LEU A 136 11.84 3.29 5.71
N ALA A 137 12.97 2.81 5.18
CA ALA A 137 13.93 3.65 4.47
C ALA A 137 13.33 4.19 3.17
N VAL A 138 12.65 3.36 2.39
CA VAL A 138 11.93 3.78 1.17
C VAL A 138 10.80 4.74 1.51
N ALA A 139 9.98 4.45 2.52
CA ALA A 139 8.90 5.34 2.95
C ALA A 139 9.40 6.73 3.38
N ARG A 140 10.53 6.79 4.12
CA ARG A 140 11.17 8.08 4.48
C ARG A 140 11.65 8.85 3.25
N GLN A 141 12.23 8.16 2.28
CA GLN A 141 12.67 8.78 1.02
C GLN A 141 11.47 9.37 0.26
N ASN A 142 10.37 8.64 0.18
CA ASN A 142 9.14 9.11 -0.44
C ASN A 142 8.53 10.32 0.30
N ALA A 143 8.51 10.30 1.62
CA ALA A 143 8.04 11.43 2.41
C ALA A 143 8.88 12.70 2.15
N LEU A 144 10.22 12.57 2.11
CA LEU A 144 11.13 13.67 1.80
C LEU A 144 10.94 14.19 0.37
N LYS A 145 10.82 13.29 -0.61
CA LYS A 145 10.58 13.63 -2.02
C LYS A 145 9.34 14.51 -2.20
N HIS A 146 8.29 14.26 -1.41
CA HIS A 146 7.02 14.99 -1.47
C HIS A 146 6.86 16.09 -0.41
N GLY A 147 7.91 16.39 0.37
CA GLY A 147 7.86 17.43 1.40
C GLY A 147 6.87 17.15 2.55
N LEU A 148 6.56 15.87 2.80
CA LEU A 148 5.63 15.45 3.84
C LEU A 148 6.41 15.23 5.15
N HIS A 149 6.30 16.19 6.08
CA HIS A 149 7.08 16.20 7.32
C HIS A 149 6.28 15.82 8.57
N ALA A 150 4.96 15.77 8.49
CA ALA A 150 4.08 15.43 9.63
C ALA A 150 3.93 13.90 9.81
N VAL A 151 5.02 13.16 9.61
CA VAL A 151 5.08 11.70 9.71
C VAL A 151 6.21 11.23 10.61
N SER A 152 5.91 10.27 11.48
CA SER A 152 6.87 9.51 12.28
C SER A 152 6.95 8.08 11.77
N PHE A 153 8.16 7.59 11.54
CA PHE A 153 8.39 6.22 11.06
C PHE A 153 8.92 5.34 12.19
N VAL A 154 8.21 4.26 12.51
CA VAL A 154 8.51 3.39 13.64
C VAL A 154 8.67 1.95 13.16
N ARG A 155 9.79 1.31 13.53
CA ARG A 155 9.94 -0.13 13.30
C ARG A 155 9.09 -0.88 14.33
N SER A 156 8.11 -1.65 13.86
CA SER A 156 7.17 -2.35 14.73
C SER A 156 6.60 -3.58 14.02
N SER A 157 6.29 -4.60 14.79
CA SER A 157 5.31 -5.62 14.39
C SER A 157 3.95 -5.09 14.86
N TRP A 158 3.13 -4.70 13.91
CA TRP A 158 1.85 -4.03 14.11
C TRP A 158 1.94 -2.92 15.18
N PHE A 159 1.24 -3.05 16.29
CA PHE A 159 1.14 -2.04 17.36
C PHE A 159 2.23 -2.14 18.46
N GLU A 160 3.14 -3.14 18.41
CA GLU A 160 4.05 -3.43 19.53
C GLU A 160 4.89 -2.23 19.98
N ALA A 161 5.41 -1.44 19.02
CA ALA A 161 6.26 -0.29 19.31
C ALA A 161 5.52 1.06 19.15
N LEU A 162 4.20 1.05 18.96
CA LEU A 162 3.41 2.28 18.92
C LEU A 162 3.40 2.93 20.32
N ASP A 163 3.63 4.25 20.38
CA ASP A 163 3.67 5.01 21.62
C ASP A 163 2.39 4.77 22.45
N PRO A 164 2.50 4.24 23.68
CA PRO A 164 1.36 3.99 24.55
C PRO A 164 0.49 5.22 24.83
N SER A 165 1.05 6.43 24.71
CA SER A 165 0.30 7.68 24.88
C SER A 165 -0.79 7.89 23.82
N LEU A 166 -0.72 7.17 22.68
CA LEU A 166 -1.70 7.20 21.61
C LEU A 166 -2.90 6.26 21.85
N ARG A 167 -2.88 5.44 22.92
CA ARG A 167 -4.03 4.58 23.24
C ARG A 167 -5.30 5.41 23.44
N GLY A 168 -6.35 5.06 22.72
CA GLY A 168 -7.63 5.77 22.75
C GLY A 168 -7.61 7.15 22.09
N ARG A 169 -6.60 7.48 21.28
CA ARG A 169 -6.40 8.80 20.67
C ARG A 169 -6.20 8.78 19.16
N VAL A 170 -6.14 7.62 18.55
CA VAL A 170 -5.99 7.46 17.09
C VAL A 170 -7.35 7.63 16.43
N ASP A 171 -7.45 8.53 15.47
CA ASP A 171 -8.70 8.79 14.77
C ASP A 171 -8.91 7.81 13.60
N LEU A 172 -7.81 7.37 12.99
CA LEU A 172 -7.82 6.44 11.87
C LEU A 172 -6.66 5.44 11.98
N VAL A 173 -6.98 4.17 11.96
CA VAL A 173 -6.03 3.09 11.65
C VAL A 173 -6.28 2.64 10.22
N VAL A 174 -5.24 2.68 9.38
CA VAL A 174 -5.26 2.12 8.04
C VAL A 174 -4.26 0.98 7.93
N ALA A 175 -4.56 -0.03 7.12
CA ALA A 175 -3.63 -1.11 6.84
C ALA A 175 -3.93 -1.75 5.47
N ASN A 176 -2.86 -2.10 4.75
CA ASN A 176 -2.89 -3.09 3.68
C ASN A 176 -1.91 -4.21 4.07
N PRO A 177 -2.31 -5.11 4.99
CA PRO A 177 -1.43 -6.17 5.47
C PRO A 177 -1.29 -7.29 4.44
N PRO A 178 -0.31 -8.19 4.57
CA PRO A 178 -0.30 -9.43 3.83
C PRO A 178 -1.58 -10.23 4.18
N TYR A 179 -2.19 -10.83 3.15
CA TYR A 179 -3.43 -11.60 3.29
C TYR A 179 -3.49 -12.84 2.40
N VAL A 180 -2.41 -13.14 1.69
CA VAL A 180 -2.31 -14.33 0.84
C VAL A 180 -1.86 -15.52 1.67
N GLY A 181 -2.59 -16.62 1.63
CA GLY A 181 -2.17 -17.87 2.26
C GLY A 181 -0.98 -18.49 1.53
N ALA A 182 -0.16 -19.28 2.25
CA ALA A 182 1.05 -19.87 1.69
C ALA A 182 0.77 -20.81 0.50
N GLU A 183 -0.32 -21.59 0.55
CA GLU A 183 -0.72 -22.50 -0.55
C GLU A 183 -1.22 -21.71 -1.75
N GLU A 184 -1.95 -20.62 -1.53
CA GLU A 184 -2.42 -19.74 -2.57
C GLU A 184 -1.26 -19.07 -3.30
N PHE A 185 -0.27 -18.53 -2.55
CA PHE A 185 0.91 -17.88 -3.13
C PHE A 185 1.66 -18.76 -4.12
N ALA A 186 1.75 -20.07 -3.86
CA ALA A 186 2.41 -21.02 -4.76
C ALA A 186 1.73 -21.13 -6.14
N SER A 187 0.48 -20.71 -6.27
CA SER A 187 -0.31 -20.73 -7.50
C SER A 187 -0.37 -19.40 -8.23
N LEU A 188 0.16 -18.31 -7.63
CA LEU A 188 0.13 -16.97 -8.20
C LEU A 188 1.21 -16.76 -9.28
N ASP A 189 1.14 -15.63 -9.97
CA ASP A 189 2.09 -15.27 -11.02
C ASP A 189 3.53 -15.22 -10.46
N PRO A 190 4.51 -15.91 -11.08
CA PRO A 190 5.91 -15.89 -10.66
C PRO A 190 6.53 -14.49 -10.54
N VAL A 191 5.99 -13.49 -11.21
CA VAL A 191 6.43 -12.08 -11.10
C VAL A 191 6.36 -11.56 -9.65
N LEU A 192 5.42 -12.07 -8.84
CA LEU A 192 5.31 -11.73 -7.42
C LEU A 192 6.51 -12.19 -6.59
N GLY A 193 7.31 -13.13 -7.10
CA GLY A 193 8.57 -13.56 -6.47
C GLY A 193 9.66 -12.47 -6.43
N TYR A 194 9.50 -11.37 -7.15
CA TYR A 194 10.37 -10.19 -7.05
C TYR A 194 10.04 -9.29 -5.86
N GLU A 195 8.83 -9.40 -5.33
CA GLU A 195 8.34 -8.57 -4.23
C GLU A 195 8.66 -9.21 -2.86
N PRO A 196 8.74 -8.42 -1.78
CA PRO A 196 9.03 -8.99 -0.45
C PRO A 196 7.95 -10.00 -0.03
N LEU A 197 8.33 -11.24 0.22
CA LEU A 197 7.39 -12.30 0.60
C LEU A 197 6.55 -11.93 1.83
N GLY A 198 7.18 -11.29 2.82
CA GLY A 198 6.48 -10.84 4.04
C GLY A 198 5.48 -9.71 3.84
N ALA A 199 5.44 -9.09 2.65
CA ALA A 199 4.43 -8.11 2.29
C ALA A 199 3.22 -8.73 1.56
N LEU A 200 3.31 -10.00 1.17
CA LEU A 200 2.28 -10.72 0.43
C LEU A 200 1.65 -11.84 1.26
N VAL A 201 2.49 -12.66 1.89
CA VAL A 201 2.07 -13.91 2.53
C VAL A 201 1.87 -13.72 4.02
N ALA A 202 0.67 -14.03 4.49
CA ALA A 202 0.31 -14.13 5.89
C ALA A 202 0.16 -15.58 6.34
N LEU A 203 0.28 -15.81 7.63
CA LEU A 203 -0.02 -17.11 8.22
C LEU A 203 -1.53 -17.39 8.18
N ASP A 204 -1.86 -18.65 8.05
CA ASP A 204 -3.24 -19.13 8.11
C ASP A 204 -3.74 -19.15 9.57
N THR A 205 -5.01 -18.83 9.76
CA THR A 205 -5.71 -19.20 11.00
C THR A 205 -6.35 -20.57 10.85
N ALA A 206 -6.86 -21.14 11.93
CA ALA A 206 -7.54 -22.44 11.89
C ALA A 206 -8.79 -22.44 10.97
N ALA A 207 -9.39 -21.27 10.71
CA ALA A 207 -10.62 -21.14 9.96
C ALA A 207 -10.42 -20.50 8.57
N THR A 208 -9.36 -19.68 8.38
CA THR A 208 -9.22 -18.83 7.18
C THR A 208 -7.75 -18.73 6.76
N PRO A 209 -7.41 -19.08 5.51
CA PRO A 209 -6.07 -18.91 4.97
C PRO A 209 -5.66 -17.43 4.94
N GLY A 210 -4.37 -17.15 5.23
CA GLY A 210 -3.78 -15.83 5.15
C GLY A 210 -4.41 -14.79 6.09
N PHE A 211 -5.05 -15.18 7.19
CA PHE A 211 -5.87 -14.28 7.99
C PHE A 211 -5.23 -13.84 9.31
N ALA A 212 -4.10 -14.40 9.71
CA ALA A 212 -3.52 -14.16 11.04
C ALA A 212 -3.17 -12.67 11.29
N ASP A 213 -2.62 -11.99 10.30
CA ASP A 213 -2.26 -10.57 10.41
C ASP A 213 -3.50 -9.68 10.50
N LEU A 214 -4.51 -9.94 9.68
CA LEU A 214 -5.81 -9.26 9.74
C LEU A 214 -6.50 -9.45 11.09
N GLU A 215 -6.51 -10.67 11.63
CA GLU A 215 -7.09 -10.97 12.94
C GLU A 215 -6.40 -10.19 14.06
N ALA A 216 -5.06 -10.12 14.04
CA ALA A 216 -4.27 -9.35 15.01
C ALA A 216 -4.58 -7.85 14.91
N ILE A 217 -4.54 -7.28 13.69
CA ILE A 217 -4.82 -5.85 13.45
C ILE A 217 -6.23 -5.49 13.94
N ILE A 218 -7.24 -6.25 13.54
CA ILE A 218 -8.64 -6.00 13.92
C ILE A 218 -8.79 -6.10 15.44
N GLY A 219 -8.22 -7.13 16.06
CA GLY A 219 -8.35 -7.37 17.50
C GLY A 219 -7.71 -6.28 18.36
N GLU A 220 -6.58 -5.73 17.92
CA GLU A 220 -5.84 -4.74 18.70
C GLU A 220 -6.27 -3.29 18.43
N SER A 221 -6.77 -2.97 17.23
CA SER A 221 -7.10 -1.60 16.79
C SER A 221 -8.03 -0.88 17.75
N LEU A 222 -9.01 -1.58 18.33
CA LEU A 222 -10.01 -0.97 19.21
C LEU A 222 -9.38 -0.27 20.44
N ALA A 223 -8.26 -0.80 20.95
CA ALA A 223 -7.56 -0.22 22.09
C ALA A 223 -6.84 1.11 21.77
N TRP A 224 -6.51 1.33 20.49
CA TRP A 224 -5.77 2.50 20.04
C TRP A 224 -6.68 3.62 19.51
N LEU A 225 -7.78 3.25 18.88
CA LEU A 225 -8.72 4.22 18.31
C LEU A 225 -9.37 5.09 19.39
N ALA A 226 -9.60 6.36 19.08
CA ALA A 226 -10.44 7.25 19.86
C ALA A 226 -11.91 6.81 19.78
N PRO A 227 -12.79 7.22 20.73
CA PRO A 227 -14.23 7.05 20.55
C PRO A 227 -14.69 7.63 19.21
N GLY A 228 -15.41 6.86 18.42
CA GLY A 228 -15.76 7.25 17.05
C GLY A 228 -14.66 7.08 16.00
N GLY A 229 -13.43 6.71 16.38
CA GLY A 229 -12.33 6.45 15.45
C GLY A 229 -12.59 5.25 14.54
N ARG A 230 -11.87 5.17 13.43
CA ARG A 230 -12.11 4.22 12.33
C ARG A 230 -10.92 3.28 12.12
N LEU A 231 -11.26 2.02 11.83
CA LEU A 231 -10.36 1.07 11.17
C LEU A 231 -10.79 0.94 9.71
N VAL A 232 -9.84 1.14 8.77
CA VAL A 232 -10.02 0.92 7.34
C VAL A 232 -8.90 0.00 6.87
N CYS A 233 -9.24 -1.22 6.42
CA CYS A 233 -8.25 -2.26 6.18
C CYS A 233 -8.54 -3.02 4.88
N GLU A 234 -7.52 -3.17 4.02
CA GLU A 234 -7.59 -4.01 2.83
C GLU A 234 -7.50 -5.50 3.23
N HIS A 235 -8.19 -6.37 2.49
CA HIS A 235 -8.16 -7.82 2.70
C HIS A 235 -8.37 -8.59 1.38
N GLY A 236 -8.12 -9.89 1.40
CA GLY A 236 -8.38 -10.78 0.27
C GLY A 236 -9.88 -10.96 -0.01
N HIS A 237 -10.26 -11.05 -1.27
CA HIS A 237 -11.68 -11.11 -1.70
C HIS A 237 -12.47 -12.28 -1.08
N MET A 238 -11.80 -13.36 -0.69
CA MET A 238 -12.43 -14.52 -0.03
C MET A 238 -12.59 -14.35 1.49
N GLN A 239 -12.09 -13.26 2.08
CA GLN A 239 -12.02 -13.06 3.53
C GLN A 239 -13.14 -12.18 4.10
N ARG A 240 -14.13 -11.74 3.28
CA ARG A 240 -15.27 -10.88 3.68
C ARG A 240 -15.90 -11.29 5.01
N GLU A 241 -16.38 -12.52 5.09
CA GLU A 241 -17.09 -13.00 6.29
C GLU A 241 -16.14 -13.05 7.51
N ALA A 242 -14.88 -13.39 7.30
CA ALA A 242 -13.90 -13.46 8.38
C ALA A 242 -13.62 -12.06 8.97
N VAL A 243 -13.36 -11.05 8.11
CA VAL A 243 -13.11 -9.68 8.60
C VAL A 243 -14.32 -9.07 9.29
N LEU A 244 -15.52 -9.27 8.74
CA LEU A 244 -16.76 -8.77 9.35
C LEU A 244 -17.02 -9.39 10.72
N ASN A 245 -16.83 -10.71 10.85
CA ASN A 245 -17.03 -11.43 12.09
C ASN A 245 -15.96 -11.05 13.13
N ALA A 246 -14.70 -10.94 12.73
CA ALA A 246 -13.62 -10.51 13.61
C ALA A 246 -13.85 -9.10 14.16
N ALA A 247 -14.25 -8.14 13.30
CA ALA A 247 -14.52 -6.78 13.71
C ALA A 247 -15.71 -6.69 14.71
N ARG A 248 -16.79 -7.41 14.43
CA ARG A 248 -17.94 -7.48 15.35
C ARG A 248 -17.57 -8.13 16.68
N ALA A 249 -16.81 -9.23 16.65
CA ALA A 249 -16.35 -9.91 17.85
C ALA A 249 -15.39 -9.05 18.69
N ALA A 250 -14.56 -8.22 18.05
CA ALA A 250 -13.69 -7.26 18.73
C ALA A 250 -14.47 -6.10 19.40
N GLY A 251 -15.75 -5.88 19.05
CA GLY A 251 -16.59 -4.84 19.64
C GLY A 251 -16.75 -3.58 18.78
N PHE A 252 -16.36 -3.63 17.51
CA PHE A 252 -16.64 -2.54 16.57
C PHE A 252 -18.12 -2.44 16.24
N VAL A 253 -18.56 -1.23 15.92
CA VAL A 253 -19.89 -0.91 15.39
C VAL A 253 -19.77 -0.36 13.97
N ASP A 254 -20.89 -0.23 13.26
CA ASP A 254 -20.94 0.24 11.88
C ASP A 254 -19.95 -0.52 10.96
N VAL A 255 -19.90 -1.84 11.17
CA VAL A 255 -19.00 -2.75 10.46
C VAL A 255 -19.53 -3.00 9.06
N ALA A 256 -18.78 -2.61 8.05
CA ALA A 256 -19.09 -2.78 6.63
C ALA A 256 -17.87 -3.32 5.86
N ASP A 257 -18.14 -3.95 4.74
CA ASP A 257 -17.13 -4.36 3.75
C ASP A 257 -17.53 -3.77 2.41
N LEU A 258 -16.58 -3.07 1.77
CA LEU A 258 -16.76 -2.41 0.50
C LEU A 258 -16.07 -3.21 -0.60
N ASP A 259 -16.72 -3.26 -1.76
CA ASP A 259 -16.18 -3.88 -2.96
C ASP A 259 -15.23 -2.91 -3.66
N ASP A 260 -14.19 -3.44 -4.31
CA ASP A 260 -13.34 -2.69 -5.23
C ASP A 260 -14.07 -2.37 -6.56
N MET A 261 -13.45 -1.58 -7.44
CA MET A 261 -14.04 -1.22 -8.74
C MET A 261 -14.32 -2.42 -9.66
N ALA A 262 -13.72 -3.58 -9.39
CA ALA A 262 -14.02 -4.83 -10.09
C ALA A 262 -15.22 -5.57 -9.47
N GLY A 263 -15.77 -5.10 -8.36
CA GLY A 263 -16.89 -5.68 -7.64
C GLY A 263 -16.49 -6.83 -6.70
N TRP A 264 -15.22 -6.89 -6.28
CA TRP A 264 -14.74 -7.87 -5.32
C TRP A 264 -14.63 -7.28 -3.91
N PRO A 265 -15.00 -8.05 -2.87
CA PRO A 265 -14.78 -7.66 -1.48
C PRO A 265 -13.33 -7.24 -1.24
N ARG A 266 -13.12 -6.07 -0.65
CA ARG A 266 -11.76 -5.55 -0.54
C ARG A 266 -11.46 -4.73 0.69
N ILE A 267 -12.40 -3.94 1.22
CA ILE A 267 -12.10 -2.93 2.23
C ILE A 267 -13.06 -3.06 3.41
N LEU A 268 -12.54 -3.51 4.54
CA LEU A 268 -13.21 -3.45 5.83
C LEU A 268 -13.23 -2.02 6.34
N VAL A 269 -14.41 -1.55 6.75
CA VAL A 269 -14.62 -0.32 7.51
C VAL A 269 -15.28 -0.67 8.82
N ALA A 270 -14.74 -0.20 9.94
CA ALA A 270 -15.28 -0.48 11.24
C ALA A 270 -15.05 0.71 12.20
N ARG A 271 -16.05 1.06 13.02
CA ARG A 271 -16.00 2.21 13.94
C ARG A 271 -15.90 1.74 15.38
N ARG A 272 -15.02 2.39 16.15
CA ARG A 272 -15.03 2.26 17.61
C ARG A 272 -16.30 2.94 18.18
N PRO A 273 -17.04 2.32 19.12
CA PRO A 273 -18.18 2.92 19.80
C PRO A 273 -17.86 4.26 20.47
#